data_1354ca75d2bdcf6b323671a112753579
#
_entry.id   1354ca75d2bdcf6b323671a112753579
#
_cell.length_a   1.000
_cell.length_b   1.000
_cell.length_c   1.000
_cell.angle_alpha   90.00
_cell.angle_beta   90.00
_cell.angle_gamma   90.00
#
_symmetry.space_group_name_H-M   'P 1'
#
loop_
_entity.id
_entity.type
_entity.pdbx_description
1 polymer ?
#
loop_
_entity_poly.entity_id
_entity_poly.type
_entity_poly.pdbx_seq_one_letter_code
_entity_poly.pdbx_strand_id
1 'polypeptide(L)'
;LKNKSILVTGGAGSIGSVLVKKLLEYPIQSIRVLDIDEHALAKLKKTNNDLRLKLLLGSILDSDRLDMASDQIDIIFHLAAIKNIEISEFNPIETIDTNVNGTVNIIKLLIKKNPSKFINISTDKAADPSTLYGNTKLLGEKVTSWAGNHIKKTKCGTIRFGNVRESRG
;
A
#
# COMPACT_ATOMS: atom_id res chain seq x y z
N LEU A 1 -6.49 -5.84 -16.39
CA LEU A 1 -5.13 -5.97 -15.82
C LEU A 1 -4.14 -6.70 -16.75
N LYS A 2 -4.56 -7.02 -17.98
CA LYS A 2 -3.72 -7.76 -18.94
C LYS A 2 -2.38 -7.05 -19.17
N ASN A 3 -1.28 -7.79 -19.02
CA ASN A 3 0.10 -7.33 -19.22
C ASN A 3 0.50 -6.13 -18.34
N LYS A 4 -0.08 -5.97 -17.15
CA LYS A 4 0.24 -4.90 -16.21
C LYS A 4 1.21 -5.36 -15.15
N SER A 5 2.19 -4.52 -14.82
CA SER A 5 3.09 -4.65 -13.67
C SER A 5 2.50 -3.92 -12.48
N ILE A 6 2.43 -4.58 -11.33
CA ILE A 6 1.72 -4.09 -10.14
C ILE A 6 2.68 -4.03 -8.96
N LEU A 7 2.65 -2.92 -8.21
CA LEU A 7 3.29 -2.81 -6.90
C LEU A 7 2.22 -2.84 -5.81
N VAL A 8 2.44 -3.68 -4.80
CA VAL A 8 1.59 -3.75 -3.60
C VAL A 8 2.47 -3.48 -2.38
N THR A 9 2.32 -2.32 -1.74
CA THR A 9 2.99 -2.03 -0.47
C THR A 9 2.17 -2.54 0.70
N GLY A 10 2.79 -3.13 1.71
CA GLY A 10 2.08 -3.84 2.78
C GLY A 10 1.38 -5.11 2.28
N GLY A 11 1.89 -5.68 1.17
CA GLY A 11 1.24 -6.78 0.47
C GLY A 11 1.38 -8.14 1.14
N ALA A 12 2.23 -8.27 2.15
CA ALA A 12 2.34 -9.48 2.96
C ALA A 12 1.37 -9.49 4.17
N GLY A 13 0.71 -8.37 4.46
CA GLY A 13 -0.30 -8.25 5.50
C GLY A 13 -1.58 -9.03 5.20
N SER A 14 -2.57 -8.99 6.12
CA SER A 14 -3.82 -9.76 6.02
C SER A 14 -4.60 -9.46 4.74
N ILE A 15 -4.87 -8.19 4.45
CA ILE A 15 -5.59 -7.79 3.23
C ILE A 15 -4.68 -7.93 1.99
N GLY A 16 -3.42 -7.52 2.11
CA GLY A 16 -2.46 -7.53 1.02
C GLY A 16 -2.23 -8.91 0.43
N SER A 17 -2.06 -9.94 1.28
CA SER A 17 -1.83 -11.31 0.83
C SER A 17 -3.03 -11.89 0.05
N VAL A 18 -4.25 -11.57 0.46
CA VAL A 18 -5.47 -11.95 -0.26
C VAL A 18 -5.57 -11.20 -1.60
N LEU A 19 -5.27 -9.89 -1.61
CA LEU A 19 -5.23 -9.10 -2.84
C LEU A 19 -4.19 -9.65 -3.82
N VAL A 20 -2.98 -9.94 -3.36
CA VAL A 20 -1.90 -10.51 -4.19
C VAL A 20 -2.34 -11.83 -4.82
N LYS A 21 -2.90 -12.76 -4.02
CA LYS A 21 -3.42 -14.03 -4.52
C LYS A 21 -4.49 -13.79 -5.59
N LYS A 22 -5.41 -12.86 -5.35
CA LYS A 22 -6.49 -12.56 -6.32
C LYS A 22 -5.95 -11.93 -7.60
N LEU A 23 -4.96 -11.05 -7.52
CA LEU A 23 -4.33 -10.43 -8.67
C LEU A 23 -3.59 -11.45 -9.55
N LEU A 24 -3.01 -12.51 -8.98
CA LEU A 24 -2.32 -13.57 -9.71
C LEU A 24 -3.28 -14.44 -10.58
N GLU A 25 -4.58 -14.41 -10.30
CA GLU A 25 -5.59 -15.05 -11.15
C GLU A 25 -5.79 -14.33 -12.51
N TYR A 26 -5.31 -13.11 -12.64
CA TYR A 26 -5.40 -12.33 -13.87
C TYR A 26 -4.13 -12.45 -14.73
N PRO A 27 -4.22 -12.21 -16.06
CA PRO A 27 -3.07 -12.25 -16.96
C PRO A 27 -2.20 -10.99 -16.84
N ILE A 28 -1.69 -10.75 -15.64
CA ILE A 28 -0.76 -9.66 -15.34
C ILE A 28 0.67 -10.00 -15.77
N GLN A 29 1.52 -9.00 -15.93
CA GLN A 29 2.93 -9.19 -16.24
C GLN A 29 3.72 -9.58 -14.99
N SER A 30 3.56 -8.85 -13.90
CA SER A 30 4.24 -9.13 -12.64
C SER A 30 3.55 -8.46 -11.44
N ILE A 31 3.78 -9.00 -10.24
CA ILE A 31 3.47 -8.34 -8.97
C ILE A 31 4.76 -8.20 -8.17
N ARG A 32 5.04 -6.98 -7.70
CA ARG A 32 6.04 -6.72 -6.68
C ARG A 32 5.31 -6.44 -5.36
N VAL A 33 5.72 -7.13 -4.31
CA VAL A 33 5.23 -6.90 -2.95
C VAL A 33 6.36 -6.26 -2.15
N LEU A 34 6.16 -5.05 -1.66
CA LEU A 34 7.07 -4.36 -0.74
C LEU A 34 6.49 -4.42 0.67
N ASP A 35 7.22 -5.03 1.59
CA ASP A 35 6.81 -5.17 2.99
C ASP A 35 8.03 -5.16 3.91
N ILE A 36 7.84 -4.75 5.17
CA ILE A 36 8.89 -4.74 6.20
C ILE A 36 8.96 -6.07 6.97
N ASP A 37 7.92 -6.91 6.88
CA ASP A 37 7.81 -8.16 7.61
C ASP A 37 8.38 -9.33 6.76
N GLU A 38 9.62 -9.71 7.06
CA GLU A 38 10.31 -10.82 6.41
C GLU A 38 9.53 -12.13 6.55
N HIS A 39 8.98 -12.42 7.74
CA HIS A 39 8.24 -13.67 7.98
C HIS A 39 6.95 -13.73 7.17
N ALA A 40 6.24 -12.61 7.08
CA ALA A 40 5.04 -12.53 6.27
C ALA A 40 5.36 -12.67 4.77
N LEU A 41 6.45 -12.07 4.28
CA LEU A 41 6.93 -12.26 2.91
C LEU A 41 7.30 -13.72 2.63
N ALA A 42 8.04 -14.38 3.53
CA ALA A 42 8.39 -15.79 3.39
C ALA A 42 7.15 -16.69 3.37
N LYS A 43 6.14 -16.41 4.22
CA LYS A 43 4.86 -17.11 4.20
C LYS A 43 4.12 -16.91 2.88
N LEU A 44 4.08 -15.67 2.38
CA LEU A 44 3.43 -15.35 1.10
C LEU A 44 4.09 -16.12 -0.05
N LYS A 45 5.42 -16.26 -0.04
CA LYS A 45 6.16 -17.06 -1.04
C LYS A 45 5.78 -18.54 -0.99
N LYS A 46 5.73 -19.12 0.21
CA LYS A 46 5.38 -20.54 0.38
C LYS A 46 3.96 -20.87 -0.11
N THR A 47 3.03 -19.92 0.02
CA THR A 47 1.63 -20.12 -0.38
C THR A 47 1.34 -19.76 -1.83
N ASN A 48 2.28 -19.13 -2.54
CA ASN A 48 2.09 -18.68 -3.93
C ASN A 48 3.37 -18.97 -4.73
N ASN A 49 3.39 -20.12 -5.40
CA ASN A 49 4.52 -20.50 -6.25
C ASN A 49 4.33 -19.99 -7.70
N ASP A 50 4.26 -18.66 -7.85
CA ASP A 50 4.09 -18.00 -9.14
C ASP A 50 5.35 -17.18 -9.47
N LEU A 51 5.92 -17.37 -10.66
CA LEU A 51 7.14 -16.70 -11.10
C LEU A 51 6.95 -15.18 -11.31
N ARG A 52 5.71 -14.73 -11.49
CA ARG A 52 5.37 -13.31 -11.62
C ARG A 52 5.43 -12.56 -10.29
N LEU A 53 5.39 -13.29 -9.15
CA LEU A 53 5.45 -12.72 -7.81
C LEU A 53 6.89 -12.46 -7.39
N LYS A 54 7.21 -11.19 -7.14
CA LYS A 54 8.52 -10.71 -6.65
C LYS A 54 8.35 -10.06 -5.28
N LEU A 55 9.07 -10.58 -4.29
CA LEU A 55 9.00 -10.12 -2.90
C LEU A 55 10.20 -9.22 -2.60
N LEU A 56 9.91 -8.06 -2.06
CA LEU A 56 10.88 -7.02 -1.75
C LEU A 56 10.77 -6.68 -0.26
N LEU A 57 11.83 -6.94 0.49
CA LEU A 57 11.94 -6.50 1.89
C LEU A 57 12.34 -5.03 1.89
N GLY A 58 11.60 -4.19 2.60
CA GLY A 58 11.91 -2.77 2.73
C GLY A 58 10.73 -1.92 3.19
N SER A 59 11.06 -0.69 3.58
CA SER A 59 10.11 0.30 4.09
C SER A 59 9.64 1.26 2.99
N ILE A 60 8.40 1.75 3.10
CA ILE A 60 7.88 2.88 2.31
C ILE A 60 8.49 4.24 2.71
N LEU A 61 9.22 4.27 3.83
CA LEU A 61 9.97 5.45 4.27
C LEU A 61 11.33 5.55 3.59
N ASP A 62 11.84 4.45 3.03
CA ASP A 62 13.07 4.41 2.24
C ASP A 62 12.77 4.78 0.79
N SER A 63 13.17 6.00 0.41
CA SER A 63 12.93 6.57 -0.92
C SER A 63 13.64 5.80 -2.03
N ASP A 64 14.86 5.31 -1.77
CA ASP A 64 15.65 4.58 -2.77
C ASP A 64 15.04 3.19 -2.99
N ARG A 65 14.62 2.55 -1.90
CA ARG A 65 13.91 1.26 -1.98
C ARG A 65 12.59 1.37 -2.72
N LEU A 66 11.82 2.45 -2.47
CA LEU A 66 10.59 2.74 -3.20
C LEU A 66 10.86 3.00 -4.69
N ASP A 67 11.89 3.75 -5.03
CA ASP A 67 12.25 4.04 -6.42
C ASP A 67 12.56 2.74 -7.18
N MET A 68 13.38 1.85 -6.58
CA MET A 68 13.67 0.53 -7.14
C MET A 68 12.42 -0.36 -7.26
N ALA A 69 11.56 -0.38 -6.23
CA ALA A 69 10.36 -1.21 -6.21
C ALA A 69 9.35 -0.79 -7.28
N SER A 70 9.32 0.50 -7.62
CA SER A 70 8.33 1.10 -8.54
C SER A 70 8.77 1.23 -9.97
N ASP A 71 9.98 0.78 -10.32
CA ASP A 71 10.46 0.88 -11.69
C ASP A 71 9.59 0.06 -12.66
N GLN A 72 9.13 0.72 -13.75
CA GLN A 72 8.23 0.13 -14.76
C GLN A 72 6.93 -0.46 -14.17
N ILE A 73 6.37 0.16 -13.12
CA ILE A 73 5.09 -0.22 -12.53
C ILE A 73 3.95 0.57 -13.17
N ASP A 74 2.89 -0.14 -13.55
CA ASP A 74 1.66 0.45 -14.11
C ASP A 74 0.64 0.81 -13.03
N ILE A 75 0.53 0.01 -11.96
CA ILE A 75 -0.51 0.14 -10.94
C ILE A 75 0.09 -0.02 -9.55
N ILE A 76 -0.24 0.89 -8.65
CA ILE A 76 0.18 0.82 -7.25
C ILE A 76 -1.04 0.64 -6.36
N PHE A 77 -1.01 -0.41 -5.52
CA PHE A 77 -1.91 -0.59 -4.37
C PHE A 77 -1.11 -0.30 -3.09
N HIS A 78 -1.54 0.70 -2.34
CA HIS A 78 -0.87 1.13 -1.12
C HIS A 78 -1.65 0.68 0.11
N LEU A 79 -1.16 -0.38 0.77
CA LEU A 79 -1.75 -0.97 1.97
C LEU A 79 -0.86 -0.84 3.20
N ALA A 80 0.43 -0.50 3.02
CA ALA A 80 1.36 -0.37 4.13
C ALA A 80 0.88 0.70 5.11
N ALA A 81 0.64 0.31 6.36
CA ALA A 81 0.20 1.19 7.43
C ALA A 81 0.36 0.52 8.80
N ILE A 82 0.60 1.31 9.83
CA ILE A 82 0.35 0.91 11.21
C ILE A 82 -1.15 1.05 11.44
N LYS A 83 -1.84 -0.06 11.80
CA LYS A 83 -3.31 -0.13 11.83
C LYS A 83 -3.91 -0.48 13.19
N ASN A 84 -3.11 -1.00 14.12
CA ASN A 84 -3.56 -1.30 15.47
C ASN A 84 -3.74 0.02 16.24
N ILE A 85 -4.94 0.26 16.78
CA ILE A 85 -5.30 1.53 17.41
C ILE A 85 -4.43 1.76 18.65
N GLU A 86 -4.34 0.79 19.54
CA GLU A 86 -3.58 0.91 20.78
C GLU A 86 -2.09 1.15 20.50
N ILE A 87 -1.48 0.37 19.60
CA ILE A 87 -0.09 0.56 19.18
C ILE A 87 0.11 1.95 18.56
N SER A 88 -0.85 2.44 17.78
CA SER A 88 -0.78 3.75 17.16
C SER A 88 -0.77 4.88 18.19
N GLU A 89 -1.60 4.78 19.23
CA GLU A 89 -1.66 5.79 20.30
C GLU A 89 -0.37 5.82 21.15
N PHE A 90 0.25 4.65 21.37
CA PHE A 90 1.53 4.56 22.09
C PHE A 90 2.75 4.97 21.26
N ASN A 91 2.64 4.93 19.93
CA ASN A 91 3.75 5.20 19.01
C ASN A 91 3.30 6.23 17.94
N PRO A 92 3.01 7.49 18.37
CA PRO A 92 2.43 8.49 17.47
C PRO A 92 3.38 8.91 16.35
N ILE A 93 4.66 9.03 16.62
CA ILE A 93 5.67 9.45 15.63
C ILE A 93 5.78 8.41 14.52
N GLU A 94 5.98 7.16 14.87
CA GLU A 94 6.09 6.05 13.92
C GLU A 94 4.80 5.85 13.11
N THR A 95 3.66 6.12 13.76
CA THR A 95 2.35 6.02 13.10
C THR A 95 2.17 7.14 12.06
N ILE A 96 2.53 8.38 12.41
CA ILE A 96 2.51 9.52 11.49
C ILE A 96 3.50 9.27 10.34
N ASP A 97 4.72 8.87 10.66
CA ASP A 97 5.75 8.61 9.65
C ASP A 97 5.28 7.55 8.66
N THR A 98 4.84 6.40 9.15
CA THR A 98 4.40 5.31 8.26
C THR A 98 3.14 5.69 7.48
N ASN A 99 2.09 6.18 8.14
CA ASN A 99 0.79 6.33 7.53
C ASN A 99 0.66 7.62 6.69
N VAL A 100 1.33 8.70 7.13
CA VAL A 100 1.26 10.01 6.45
C VAL A 100 2.48 10.21 5.56
N ASN A 101 3.70 10.24 6.15
CA ASN A 101 4.92 10.49 5.37
C ASN A 101 5.19 9.38 4.36
N GLY A 102 4.90 8.11 4.71
CA GLY A 102 4.95 6.99 3.78
C GLY A 102 4.00 7.17 2.58
N THR A 103 2.76 7.61 2.83
CA THR A 103 1.81 7.95 1.75
C THR A 103 2.32 9.12 0.91
N VAL A 104 2.90 10.17 1.53
CA VAL A 104 3.51 11.30 0.81
C VAL A 104 4.68 10.83 -0.07
N ASN A 105 5.50 9.89 0.39
CA ASN A 105 6.58 9.32 -0.43
C ASN A 105 6.03 8.60 -1.66
N ILE A 106 4.94 7.84 -1.52
CA ILE A 106 4.26 7.24 -2.68
C ILE A 106 3.76 8.34 -3.63
N ILE A 107 3.14 9.41 -3.13
CA ILE A 107 2.68 10.51 -4.00
C ILE A 107 3.84 11.19 -4.76
N LYS A 108 4.98 11.44 -4.10
CA LYS A 108 6.20 11.94 -4.77
C LYS A 108 6.66 10.99 -5.88
N LEU A 109 6.57 9.69 -5.62
CA LEU A 109 6.87 8.65 -6.61
C LEU A 109 5.91 8.69 -7.81
N LEU A 110 4.59 8.93 -7.60
CA LEU A 110 3.63 9.07 -8.71
C LEU A 110 4.02 10.21 -9.65
N ILE A 111 4.49 11.33 -9.09
CA ILE A 111 4.95 12.48 -9.89
C ILE A 111 6.17 12.10 -10.74
N LYS A 112 7.11 11.32 -10.17
CA LYS A 112 8.35 10.91 -10.83
C LYS A 112 8.14 9.82 -11.87
N LYS A 113 7.39 8.76 -11.55
CA LYS A 113 7.28 7.52 -12.36
C LYS A 113 6.03 7.47 -13.24
N ASN A 114 4.98 8.25 -12.92
CA ASN A 114 3.72 8.33 -13.67
C ASN A 114 3.04 6.95 -13.91
N PRO A 115 2.82 6.11 -12.90
CA PRO A 115 2.03 4.90 -13.09
C PRO A 115 0.61 5.27 -13.54
N SER A 116 -0.08 4.37 -14.23
CA SER A 116 -1.42 4.67 -14.75
C SER A 116 -2.49 4.78 -13.66
N LYS A 117 -2.31 4.04 -12.53
CA LYS A 117 -3.27 4.03 -11.41
C LYS A 117 -2.57 3.94 -10.06
N PHE A 118 -3.15 4.64 -9.09
CA PHE A 118 -2.80 4.56 -7.68
C PHE A 118 -4.06 4.36 -6.84
N ILE A 119 -4.07 3.32 -6.02
CA ILE A 119 -5.16 2.99 -5.12
C ILE A 119 -4.65 2.99 -3.69
N ASN A 120 -5.09 3.96 -2.90
CA ASN A 120 -4.82 4.04 -1.47
C ASN A 120 -5.87 3.27 -0.69
N ILE A 121 -5.44 2.37 0.17
CA ILE A 121 -6.35 1.61 1.04
C ILE A 121 -6.52 2.34 2.37
N SER A 122 -7.77 2.67 2.68
CA SER A 122 -8.19 3.37 3.89
C SER A 122 -9.16 2.54 4.72
N THR A 123 -9.80 3.15 5.69
CA THR A 123 -10.66 2.52 6.69
C THR A 123 -11.92 3.34 6.92
N ASP A 124 -12.98 2.72 7.41
CA ASP A 124 -14.18 3.37 7.93
C ASP A 124 -13.88 4.38 9.06
N LYS A 125 -12.81 4.12 9.85
CA LYS A 125 -12.36 5.00 10.94
C LYS A 125 -11.83 6.36 10.45
N ALA A 126 -11.60 6.52 9.17
CA ALA A 126 -11.26 7.82 8.55
C ALA A 126 -12.50 8.68 8.24
N ALA A 127 -13.73 8.16 8.39
CA ALA A 127 -14.95 8.91 8.12
C ALA A 127 -15.25 9.94 9.24
N ASP A 128 -15.09 9.51 10.51
CA ASP A 128 -15.23 10.34 11.70
C ASP A 128 -14.09 9.94 12.67
N PRO A 129 -12.89 10.48 12.48
CA PRO A 129 -11.70 9.98 13.14
C PRO A 129 -11.61 10.47 14.59
N SER A 130 -11.77 9.55 15.54
CA SER A 130 -11.56 9.76 16.97
C SER A 130 -10.22 9.24 17.49
N THR A 131 -9.45 8.53 16.64
CA THR A 131 -8.14 7.93 16.98
C THR A 131 -7.04 8.46 16.08
N LEU A 132 -5.78 8.37 16.55
CA LEU A 132 -4.62 8.72 15.73
C LEU A 132 -4.60 7.93 14.41
N TYR A 133 -4.85 6.62 14.48
CA TYR A 133 -4.95 5.80 13.29
C TYR A 133 -5.97 6.35 12.27
N GLY A 134 -7.19 6.64 12.72
CA GLY A 134 -8.24 7.22 11.87
C GLY A 134 -7.82 8.56 11.27
N ASN A 135 -7.24 9.44 12.07
CA ASN A 135 -6.73 10.76 11.64
C ASN A 135 -5.63 10.62 10.58
N THR A 136 -4.65 9.73 10.79
CA THR A 136 -3.57 9.52 9.81
C THR A 136 -4.09 8.95 8.49
N LYS A 137 -5.10 8.07 8.53
CA LYS A 137 -5.73 7.54 7.32
C LYS A 137 -6.53 8.62 6.58
N LEU A 138 -7.25 9.50 7.30
CA LEU A 138 -7.93 10.66 6.69
C LEU A 138 -6.94 11.59 6.00
N LEU A 139 -5.78 11.88 6.62
CA LEU A 139 -4.73 12.68 5.98
C LEU A 139 -4.23 12.02 4.70
N GLY A 140 -3.99 10.72 4.71
CA GLY A 140 -3.62 9.95 3.52
C GLY A 140 -4.66 10.03 2.39
N GLU A 141 -5.96 10.04 2.74
CA GLU A 141 -7.04 10.25 1.77
C GLU A 141 -7.00 11.66 1.17
N LYS A 142 -6.78 12.69 2.00
CA LYS A 142 -6.68 14.08 1.53
C LYS A 142 -5.50 14.26 0.56
N VAL A 143 -4.33 13.69 0.88
CA VAL A 143 -3.15 13.75 0.01
C VAL A 143 -3.40 12.96 -1.29
N THR A 144 -4.08 11.81 -1.22
CA THR A 144 -4.48 11.02 -2.40
C THR A 144 -5.45 11.80 -3.30
N SER A 145 -6.43 12.47 -2.70
CA SER A 145 -7.38 13.32 -3.43
C SER A 145 -6.68 14.50 -4.11
N TRP A 146 -5.76 15.15 -3.40
CA TRP A 146 -4.92 16.20 -3.98
C TRP A 146 -4.14 15.66 -5.19
N ALA A 147 -3.51 14.51 -5.07
CA ALA A 147 -2.77 13.88 -6.16
C ALA A 147 -3.66 13.61 -7.39
N GLY A 148 -4.88 13.11 -7.17
CA GLY A 148 -5.85 12.85 -8.24
C GLY A 148 -6.24 14.09 -9.03
N ASN A 149 -6.24 15.25 -8.37
CA ASN A 149 -6.56 16.54 -9.02
C ASN A 149 -5.37 17.18 -9.75
N HIS A 150 -4.14 16.86 -9.34
CA HIS A 150 -2.92 17.55 -9.82
C HIS A 150 -2.03 16.67 -10.71
N ILE A 151 -2.02 15.34 -10.51
CA ILE A 151 -1.20 14.41 -11.30
C ILE A 151 -2.03 13.85 -12.47
N LYS A 152 -1.99 14.53 -13.61
CA LYS A 152 -2.86 14.20 -14.77
C LYS A 152 -2.65 12.80 -15.35
N LYS A 153 -1.43 12.23 -15.23
CA LYS A 153 -1.08 10.93 -15.85
C LYS A 153 -1.48 9.74 -14.98
N THR A 154 -1.73 9.93 -13.69
CA THR A 154 -2.09 8.87 -12.75
C THR A 154 -3.52 9.04 -12.27
N LYS A 155 -4.36 8.02 -12.44
CA LYS A 155 -5.69 8.00 -11.83
C LYS A 155 -5.56 7.55 -10.39
N CYS A 156 -5.82 8.46 -9.45
CA CYS A 156 -5.75 8.19 -8.01
C CYS A 156 -7.14 7.92 -7.45
N GLY A 157 -7.22 6.98 -6.50
CA GLY A 157 -8.45 6.67 -5.78
C GLY A 157 -8.18 6.12 -4.39
N THR A 158 -9.17 6.25 -3.51
CA THR A 158 -9.13 5.68 -2.16
C THR A 158 -10.27 4.69 -1.99
N ILE A 159 -9.99 3.57 -1.33
CA ILE A 159 -10.98 2.56 -0.96
C ILE A 159 -11.00 2.45 0.56
N ARG A 160 -12.16 2.66 1.17
CA ARG A 160 -12.36 2.42 2.61
C ARG A 160 -12.87 1.01 2.83
N PHE A 161 -12.25 0.29 3.76
CA PHE A 161 -12.75 -0.97 4.28
C PHE A 161 -13.31 -0.78 5.68
N GLY A 162 -14.37 -1.51 6.01
CA GLY A 162 -14.79 -1.74 7.39
C GLY A 162 -13.93 -2.80 8.07
N ASN A 163 -14.43 -3.38 9.16
CA ASN A 163 -13.71 -4.46 9.83
C ASN A 163 -13.62 -5.70 8.94
N VAL A 164 -12.39 -6.16 8.70
CA VAL A 164 -12.14 -7.35 7.90
C VAL A 164 -12.11 -8.56 8.82
N ARG A 165 -12.96 -9.57 8.54
CA ARG A 165 -12.94 -10.84 9.27
C ARG A 165 -11.56 -11.49 9.12
N GLU A 166 -11.07 -12.12 10.19
CA GLU A 166 -9.78 -12.82 10.23
C GLU A 166 -8.54 -11.93 9.98
N SER A 167 -8.67 -10.59 10.07
CA SER A 167 -7.50 -9.73 10.06
C SER A 167 -6.73 -9.85 11.39
N ARG A 168 -5.40 -9.89 11.32
CA ARG A 168 -4.56 -9.84 12.52
C ARG A 168 -4.66 -8.45 13.15
N GLY A 169 -5.13 -8.42 14.40
CA GLY A 169 -5.11 -7.28 15.32
C GLY A 169 -6.16 -6.28 15.09
#